data_9eebaf60033d5071ab24a25f3d2bd7ed
#
_entry.id   9eebaf60033d5071ab24a25f3d2bd7ed
#
_cell.length_a   1.000
_cell.length_b   1.000
_cell.length_c   1.000
_cell.angle_alpha   90.00
_cell.angle_beta   90.00
_cell.angle_gamma   90.00
#
_symmetry.space_group_name_H-M   'P 1'
#
loop_
_entity.id
_entity.type
_entity.pdbx_description
1 polymer ?
#
loop_
_entity_poly.entity_id
_entity_poly.type
_entity_poly.pdbx_seq_one_letter_code
_entity_poly.pdbx_strand_id
1 'polypeptide(L)'
;MLLTAAVSAVAISSVSAETLRWARAGDSLTLDPHAQNEGPTHTLAHQIYEPLIIRDMSGQFQAALATDWAPSPDDPNVWVFNLREGVTYHDGAAFTAEDVVFSIGRAQSENSNMKELLNSIVEVRAVDDLTVEMVTDGPNPILPSNLTNLFMMDSGWAEANGVVQVQDVEGGETTFAATNANGTGAYKLVSREPDVRTVLTQNENYWGIGQFPLEVTEIIYTPIQNAATRVAALLSGEVDFIQDVPVQDLDRVANTDGLIVKTAPQNRVIFFGMNMGAADIANDNVDGANPLADVRVRRAMNMAINRDAIQQVVMRGQSQPAGMIAPPFVNGWTAEMD
;
A
#
# COMPACT_ATOMS: atom_id res chain seq x y z
N MET A 1 8.30 -47.95 -50.64
CA MET A 1 8.02 -47.67 -49.23
C MET A 1 8.45 -46.22 -48.97
N LEU A 2 7.53 -45.27 -49.15
CA LEU A 2 7.84 -43.85 -48.89
C LEU A 2 7.48 -43.53 -47.43
N LEU A 3 8.46 -43.09 -46.65
CA LEU A 3 8.25 -42.54 -45.31
C LEU A 3 7.89 -41.06 -45.45
N THR A 4 6.66 -40.71 -45.08
CA THR A 4 6.23 -39.33 -44.92
C THR A 4 6.56 -38.88 -43.50
N ALA A 5 7.51 -37.95 -43.35
CA ALA A 5 7.80 -37.30 -42.07
C ALA A 5 6.79 -36.22 -41.80
N ALA A 6 5.95 -36.38 -40.76
CA ALA A 6 5.05 -35.36 -40.30
C ALA A 6 5.85 -34.35 -39.45
N VAL A 7 5.97 -33.11 -39.92
CA VAL A 7 6.49 -32.00 -39.14
C VAL A 7 5.33 -31.39 -38.35
N SER A 8 5.30 -31.62 -37.04
CA SER A 8 4.37 -30.95 -36.12
C SER A 8 4.88 -29.52 -35.90
N ALA A 9 4.18 -28.54 -36.44
CA ALA A 9 4.39 -27.13 -36.07
C ALA A 9 3.79 -26.88 -34.69
N VAL A 10 4.62 -26.64 -33.71
CA VAL A 10 4.19 -26.11 -32.40
C VAL A 10 3.86 -24.63 -32.64
N ALA A 11 2.59 -24.31 -32.60
CA ALA A 11 2.14 -22.92 -32.57
C ALA A 11 2.55 -22.32 -31.22
N ILE A 12 3.58 -21.49 -31.20
CA ILE A 12 3.91 -20.62 -30.08
C ILE A 12 2.81 -19.54 -30.10
N SER A 13 1.84 -19.65 -29.21
CA SER A 13 0.91 -18.56 -28.94
C SER A 13 1.73 -17.40 -28.40
N SER A 14 1.91 -16.35 -29.19
CA SER A 14 2.43 -15.08 -28.69
C SER A 14 1.44 -14.58 -27.66
N VAL A 15 1.82 -14.55 -26.40
CA VAL A 15 1.12 -13.77 -25.37
C VAL A 15 1.16 -12.33 -25.88
N SER A 16 -0.01 -11.78 -26.20
CA SER A 16 -0.10 -10.36 -26.56
C SER A 16 0.29 -9.58 -25.29
N ALA A 17 1.26 -8.71 -25.41
CA ALA A 17 1.62 -7.81 -24.31
C ALA A 17 0.40 -6.93 -24.01
N GLU A 18 -0.16 -7.07 -22.80
CA GLU A 18 -1.30 -6.25 -22.38
C GLU A 18 -0.78 -5.13 -21.47
N THR A 19 -0.94 -3.89 -21.94
CA THR A 19 -0.59 -2.69 -21.20
C THR A 19 -1.81 -2.21 -20.43
N LEU A 20 -1.68 -2.04 -19.10
CA LEU A 20 -2.66 -1.38 -18.25
C LEU A 20 -2.30 0.11 -18.08
N ARG A 21 -3.10 1.00 -18.65
CA ARG A 21 -2.98 2.44 -18.44
C ARG A 21 -3.83 2.83 -17.23
N TRP A 22 -3.15 3.16 -16.15
CA TRP A 22 -3.76 3.40 -14.84
C TRP A 22 -3.63 4.86 -14.43
N ALA A 23 -4.74 5.51 -14.05
CA ALA A 23 -4.71 6.85 -13.51
C ALA A 23 -5.31 6.95 -12.11
N ARG A 24 -4.71 7.80 -11.28
CA ARG A 24 -5.15 8.12 -9.93
C ARG A 24 -4.97 9.63 -9.65
N ALA A 25 -5.61 10.13 -8.58
CA ALA A 25 -5.52 11.55 -8.22
C ALA A 25 -4.13 11.99 -7.73
N GLY A 26 -3.45 11.13 -6.97
CA GLY A 26 -2.12 11.42 -6.41
C GLY A 26 -1.05 10.51 -6.99
N ASP A 27 0.18 11.00 -6.99
CA ASP A 27 1.36 10.18 -7.23
C ASP A 27 1.92 9.63 -5.92
N SER A 28 2.81 8.65 -6.02
CA SER A 28 3.70 8.26 -4.93
C SER A 28 4.69 9.38 -4.65
N LEU A 29 4.89 9.74 -3.39
CA LEU A 29 5.87 10.78 -3.01
C LEU A 29 7.31 10.34 -3.26
N THR A 30 7.55 9.03 -3.18
CA THR A 30 8.87 8.42 -3.37
C THR A 30 8.70 6.95 -3.74
N LEU A 31 9.74 6.30 -4.26
CA LEU A 31 9.83 4.84 -4.34
C LEU A 31 10.65 4.23 -3.18
N ASP A 32 11.18 5.05 -2.27
CA ASP A 32 11.78 4.55 -1.03
C ASP A 32 10.69 3.91 -0.15
N PRO A 33 10.74 2.58 0.08
CA PRO A 33 9.63 1.84 0.68
C PRO A 33 9.41 2.15 2.16
N HIS A 34 10.34 2.85 2.83
CA HIS A 34 10.26 3.16 4.25
C HIS A 34 10.08 4.65 4.56
N ALA A 35 10.18 5.52 3.53
CA ALA A 35 10.17 6.96 3.74
C ALA A 35 8.77 7.55 3.93
N GLN A 36 7.71 6.87 3.44
CA GLN A 36 6.33 7.35 3.52
C GLN A 36 5.35 6.24 3.90
N ASN A 37 4.33 6.62 4.70
CA ASN A 37 3.26 5.73 5.13
C ASN A 37 1.91 6.31 4.67
N GLU A 38 1.70 6.33 3.35
CA GLU A 38 0.47 6.88 2.76
C GLU A 38 0.00 6.06 1.53
N GLY A 39 -1.30 6.16 1.23
CA GLY A 39 -1.97 5.29 0.28
C GLY A 39 -1.39 5.25 -1.14
N PRO A 40 -1.14 6.39 -1.82
CA PRO A 40 -0.55 6.41 -3.16
C PRO A 40 0.82 5.72 -3.22
N THR A 41 1.72 5.99 -2.26
CA THR A 41 3.03 5.35 -2.19
C THR A 41 2.91 3.84 -1.96
N HIS A 42 2.09 3.40 -1.00
CA HIS A 42 1.85 1.96 -0.78
C HIS A 42 1.26 1.27 -2.02
N THR A 43 0.33 1.93 -2.72
CA THR A 43 -0.30 1.35 -3.90
C THR A 43 0.71 1.04 -5.01
N LEU A 44 1.68 1.93 -5.23
CA LEU A 44 2.74 1.73 -6.21
C LEU A 44 3.82 0.78 -5.66
N ALA A 45 4.17 0.90 -4.39
CA ALA A 45 5.16 0.05 -3.74
C ALA A 45 4.75 -1.43 -3.78
N HIS A 46 3.47 -1.77 -3.58
CA HIS A 46 2.97 -3.15 -3.69
C HIS A 46 3.13 -3.78 -5.09
N GLN A 47 3.38 -3.00 -6.13
CA GLN A 47 3.68 -3.57 -7.45
C GLN A 47 5.15 -3.99 -7.55
N ILE A 48 6.03 -3.31 -6.81
CA ILE A 48 7.50 -3.39 -6.94
C ILE A 48 8.12 -4.21 -5.80
N TYR A 49 7.65 -3.99 -4.58
CA TYR A 49 8.16 -4.61 -3.35
C TYR A 49 7.11 -5.52 -2.73
N GLU A 50 7.54 -6.40 -1.85
CA GLU A 50 6.64 -7.26 -1.08
C GLU A 50 6.96 -7.17 0.41
N PRO A 51 5.92 -7.23 1.27
CA PRO A 51 6.08 -7.44 2.71
C PRO A 51 6.23 -8.93 3.03
N LEU A 52 6.49 -9.25 4.29
CA LEU A 52 6.49 -10.64 4.75
C LEU A 52 5.09 -11.28 4.67
N ILE A 53 4.06 -10.48 4.97
CA ILE A 53 2.67 -10.91 5.11
C ILE A 53 1.80 -9.90 4.34
N ILE A 54 0.80 -10.38 3.62
CA ILE A 54 -0.23 -9.54 2.98
C ILE A 54 -1.61 -9.83 3.57
N ARG A 55 -2.59 -9.01 3.21
CA ARG A 55 -4.01 -9.29 3.46
C ARG A 55 -4.71 -9.58 2.16
N ASP A 56 -5.61 -10.57 2.20
CA ASP A 56 -6.54 -10.79 1.09
C ASP A 56 -7.71 -9.79 1.11
N MET A 57 -8.60 -9.90 0.13
CA MET A 57 -9.78 -9.04 0.01
C MET A 57 -10.77 -9.15 1.17
N SER A 58 -10.68 -10.21 1.98
CA SER A 58 -11.48 -10.39 3.20
C SER A 58 -10.79 -9.85 4.45
N GLY A 59 -9.56 -9.32 4.31
CA GLY A 59 -8.74 -8.81 5.40
C GLY A 59 -7.96 -9.89 6.17
N GLN A 60 -8.01 -11.16 5.72
CA GLN A 60 -7.26 -12.24 6.35
C GLN A 60 -5.78 -12.20 5.95
N PHE A 61 -4.91 -12.60 6.87
CA PHE A 61 -3.48 -12.71 6.57
C PHE A 61 -3.19 -13.83 5.58
N GLN A 62 -2.33 -13.53 4.62
CA GLN A 62 -1.83 -14.46 3.61
C GLN A 62 -0.30 -14.42 3.57
N ALA A 63 0.29 -15.56 3.26
CA ALA A 63 1.72 -15.70 3.06
C ALA A 63 2.19 -14.93 1.82
N ALA A 64 3.23 -14.09 2.01
CA ALA A 64 3.96 -13.44 0.92
C ALA A 64 5.42 -13.88 0.95
N LEU A 65 6.35 -13.03 1.39
CA LEU A 65 7.77 -13.42 1.54
C LEU A 65 8.00 -14.34 2.74
N ALA A 66 7.14 -14.32 3.76
CA ALA A 66 7.09 -15.37 4.78
C ALA A 66 6.06 -16.43 4.40
N THR A 67 6.40 -17.70 4.55
CA THR A 67 5.51 -18.84 4.31
C THR A 67 4.64 -19.16 5.51
N ASP A 68 5.15 -18.91 6.71
CA ASP A 68 4.44 -19.01 7.98
C ASP A 68 5.11 -18.10 9.05
N TRP A 69 4.38 -17.84 10.13
CA TRP A 69 4.84 -17.05 11.26
C TRP A 69 4.04 -17.41 12.53
N ALA A 70 4.73 -17.46 13.66
CA ALA A 70 4.13 -17.72 14.95
C ALA A 70 4.98 -17.15 16.10
N PRO A 71 4.38 -16.87 17.26
CA PRO A 71 5.15 -16.69 18.47
C PRO A 71 5.93 -17.98 18.80
N SER A 72 7.15 -17.85 19.29
CA SER A 72 7.95 -18.96 19.75
C SER A 72 7.22 -19.69 20.90
N PRO A 73 7.21 -21.03 20.93
CA PRO A 73 6.63 -21.77 22.04
C PRO A 73 7.39 -21.56 23.35
N ASP A 74 8.66 -21.16 23.29
CA ASP A 74 9.53 -20.98 24.47
C ASP A 74 9.45 -19.57 25.03
N ASP A 75 9.16 -18.54 24.19
CA ASP A 75 9.04 -17.15 24.61
C ASP A 75 7.98 -16.41 23.77
N PRO A 76 6.85 -16.00 24.35
CA PRO A 76 5.78 -15.30 23.63
C PRO A 76 6.17 -13.90 23.11
N ASN A 77 7.31 -13.36 23.52
CA ASN A 77 7.86 -12.10 23.00
C ASN A 77 8.68 -12.29 21.72
N VAL A 78 8.99 -13.53 21.36
CA VAL A 78 9.76 -13.87 20.16
C VAL A 78 8.81 -14.38 19.09
N TRP A 79 8.78 -13.70 17.93
CA TRP A 79 8.10 -14.16 16.75
C TRP A 79 9.09 -14.80 15.78
N VAL A 80 8.76 -15.98 15.27
CA VAL A 80 9.55 -16.71 14.27
C VAL A 80 8.85 -16.59 12.93
N PHE A 81 9.59 -16.19 11.89
CA PHE A 81 9.13 -16.11 10.50
C PHE A 81 9.98 -17.04 9.65
N ASN A 82 9.34 -17.98 8.94
CA ASN A 82 9.99 -18.80 7.94
C ASN A 82 9.81 -18.16 6.57
N LEU A 83 10.92 -17.88 5.88
CA LEU A 83 10.95 -17.17 4.62
C LEU A 83 10.73 -18.13 3.43
N ARG A 84 10.28 -17.56 2.33
CA ARG A 84 10.07 -18.29 1.09
C ARG A 84 11.40 -18.54 0.38
N GLU A 85 11.69 -19.81 0.08
CA GLU A 85 12.86 -20.23 -0.66
C GLU A 85 12.78 -19.81 -2.14
N GLY A 86 13.91 -19.45 -2.75
CA GLY A 86 14.04 -19.18 -4.17
C GLY A 86 13.51 -17.83 -4.64
N VAL A 87 13.16 -16.94 -3.73
CA VAL A 87 12.79 -15.56 -4.07
C VAL A 87 14.03 -14.78 -4.48
N THR A 88 13.91 -14.01 -5.57
CA THR A 88 14.96 -13.10 -6.04
C THR A 88 14.45 -11.68 -6.17
N TYR A 89 15.31 -10.70 -5.94
CA TYR A 89 15.09 -9.32 -6.32
C TYR A 89 15.09 -9.14 -7.85
N HIS A 90 14.67 -7.99 -8.32
CA HIS A 90 14.54 -7.69 -9.76
C HIS A 90 15.86 -7.73 -10.52
N ASP A 91 16.99 -7.52 -9.85
CA ASP A 91 18.33 -7.63 -10.39
C ASP A 91 18.92 -9.05 -10.33
N GLY A 92 18.19 -9.97 -9.69
CA GLY A 92 18.56 -11.38 -9.55
C GLY A 92 19.27 -11.75 -8.25
N ALA A 93 19.53 -10.80 -7.34
CA ALA A 93 20.04 -11.08 -6.00
C ALA A 93 19.03 -11.94 -5.21
N ALA A 94 19.51 -12.86 -4.39
CA ALA A 94 18.65 -13.70 -3.55
C ALA A 94 18.09 -12.91 -2.38
N PHE A 95 16.81 -13.10 -2.08
CA PHE A 95 16.19 -12.60 -0.87
C PHE A 95 16.52 -13.52 0.31
N THR A 96 16.99 -12.96 1.42
CA THR A 96 17.43 -13.68 2.61
C THR A 96 16.94 -13.04 3.90
N ALA A 97 17.18 -13.73 5.03
CA ALA A 97 16.89 -13.23 6.37
C ALA A 97 17.66 -11.93 6.70
N GLU A 98 18.86 -11.74 6.15
CA GLU A 98 19.64 -10.50 6.35
C GLU A 98 18.95 -9.29 5.74
N ASP A 99 18.23 -9.44 4.62
CA ASP A 99 17.45 -8.34 4.04
C ASP A 99 16.25 -7.95 4.91
N VAL A 100 15.67 -8.92 5.64
CA VAL A 100 14.63 -8.64 6.64
C VAL A 100 15.21 -7.87 7.81
N VAL A 101 16.36 -8.31 8.34
CA VAL A 101 17.06 -7.60 9.44
C VAL A 101 17.39 -6.17 9.01
N PHE A 102 17.95 -5.99 7.81
CA PHE A 102 18.24 -4.69 7.23
C PHE A 102 16.98 -3.83 7.10
N SER A 103 15.92 -4.37 6.50
CA SER A 103 14.68 -3.63 6.22
C SER A 103 13.99 -3.16 7.50
N ILE A 104 13.89 -4.01 8.53
CA ILE A 104 13.31 -3.64 9.83
C ILE A 104 14.17 -2.55 10.48
N GLY A 105 15.49 -2.75 10.57
CA GLY A 105 16.39 -1.76 11.17
C GLY A 105 16.34 -0.41 10.44
N ARG A 106 16.29 -0.43 9.10
CA ARG A 106 16.13 0.77 8.29
C ARG A 106 14.79 1.46 8.55
N ALA A 107 13.70 0.70 8.60
CA ALA A 107 12.36 1.23 8.85
C ALA A 107 12.14 1.75 10.28
N GLN A 108 12.99 1.37 11.24
CA GLN A 108 13.01 1.93 12.61
C GLN A 108 13.81 3.24 12.72
N SER A 109 14.51 3.66 11.66
CA SER A 109 15.35 4.86 11.69
C SER A 109 14.52 6.16 11.79
N GLU A 110 15.19 7.26 12.16
CA GLU A 110 14.55 8.55 12.50
C GLU A 110 13.69 9.11 11.34
N ASN A 111 14.17 9.04 10.10
CA ASN A 111 13.48 9.58 8.93
C ASN A 111 12.38 8.66 8.39
N SER A 112 12.20 7.48 8.97
CA SER A 112 11.18 6.54 8.52
C SER A 112 9.79 6.91 9.03
N ASN A 113 8.82 6.99 8.14
CA ASN A 113 7.41 7.11 8.51
C ASN A 113 6.76 5.75 8.85
N MET A 114 7.54 4.65 8.80
CA MET A 114 7.11 3.30 9.21
C MET A 114 7.46 2.98 10.66
N LYS A 115 8.32 3.77 11.32
CA LYS A 115 8.88 3.48 12.65
C LYS A 115 7.84 3.22 13.73
N GLU A 116 6.72 3.94 13.71
CA GLU A 116 5.64 3.78 14.70
C GLU A 116 5.01 2.37 14.68
N LEU A 117 5.01 1.70 13.54
CA LEU A 117 4.53 0.32 13.40
C LEU A 117 5.45 -0.70 14.07
N LEU A 118 6.72 -0.33 14.28
CA LEU A 118 7.81 -1.21 14.69
C LEU A 118 8.33 -0.91 16.10
N ASN A 119 7.73 0.04 16.81
CA ASN A 119 8.19 0.49 18.14
C ASN A 119 8.30 -0.64 19.17
N SER A 120 7.50 -1.70 19.05
CA SER A 120 7.56 -2.85 19.95
C SER A 120 8.69 -3.82 19.63
N ILE A 121 9.33 -3.74 18.46
CA ILE A 121 10.41 -4.63 18.06
C ILE A 121 11.71 -4.08 18.63
N VAL A 122 12.34 -4.85 19.53
CA VAL A 122 13.59 -4.47 20.20
C VAL A 122 14.81 -5.15 19.60
N GLU A 123 14.63 -6.27 18.91
CA GLU A 123 15.69 -7.00 18.22
C GLU A 123 15.12 -7.75 17.01
N VAL A 124 15.89 -7.80 15.93
CA VAL A 124 15.63 -8.67 14.78
C VAL A 124 16.92 -9.42 14.47
N ARG A 125 16.85 -10.72 14.29
CA ARG A 125 18.01 -11.54 14.00
C ARG A 125 17.74 -12.61 12.95
N ALA A 126 18.66 -12.80 12.04
CA ALA A 126 18.70 -13.95 11.15
C ALA A 126 19.17 -15.16 11.95
N VAL A 127 18.38 -16.22 11.98
CA VAL A 127 18.76 -17.50 12.58
C VAL A 127 19.55 -18.33 11.56
N ASP A 128 19.10 -18.29 10.34
CA ASP A 128 19.73 -18.82 9.13
C ASP A 128 19.23 -18.01 7.91
N ASP A 129 19.57 -18.43 6.69
CA ASP A 129 19.23 -17.68 5.47
C ASP A 129 17.71 -17.50 5.24
N LEU A 130 16.89 -18.40 5.82
CA LEU A 130 15.43 -18.44 5.60
C LEU A 130 14.62 -18.36 6.91
N THR A 131 15.24 -18.07 8.04
CA THR A 131 14.55 -17.97 9.34
C THR A 131 14.91 -16.67 10.04
N VAL A 132 13.90 -15.88 10.39
CA VAL A 132 14.05 -14.63 11.13
C VAL A 132 13.32 -14.71 12.46
N GLU A 133 13.95 -14.23 13.52
CA GLU A 133 13.30 -13.97 14.80
C GLU A 133 13.19 -12.47 15.05
N MET A 134 12.00 -12.05 15.47
CA MET A 134 11.70 -10.67 15.91
C MET A 134 11.34 -10.72 17.39
N VAL A 135 12.13 -10.03 18.22
CA VAL A 135 11.89 -9.92 19.66
C VAL A 135 11.12 -8.63 19.93
N THR A 136 10.03 -8.73 20.67
CA THR A 136 9.19 -7.59 21.07
C THR A 136 9.36 -7.28 22.56
N ASP A 137 9.08 -6.05 22.98
CA ASP A 137 9.16 -5.57 24.36
C ASP A 137 8.07 -6.15 25.30
N GLY A 138 7.17 -6.95 24.75
CA GLY A 138 6.09 -7.69 25.41
C GLY A 138 5.31 -8.48 24.37
N PRO A 139 4.38 -9.37 24.76
CA PRO A 139 3.55 -10.10 23.81
C PRO A 139 2.80 -9.15 22.86
N ASN A 140 3.05 -9.25 21.56
CA ASN A 140 2.47 -8.36 20.56
C ASN A 140 1.65 -9.13 19.52
N PRO A 141 0.34 -9.38 19.74
CA PRO A 141 -0.50 -10.12 18.81
C PRO A 141 -0.83 -9.33 17.52
N ILE A 142 -0.54 -8.03 17.47
CA ILE A 142 -0.78 -7.20 16.29
C ILE A 142 0.46 -7.08 15.38
N LEU A 143 1.60 -7.64 15.75
CA LEU A 143 2.82 -7.59 14.94
C LEU A 143 2.58 -8.01 13.48
N PRO A 144 1.91 -9.14 13.18
CA PRO A 144 1.62 -9.51 11.80
C PRO A 144 0.86 -8.43 11.02
N SER A 145 -0.07 -7.72 11.68
CA SER A 145 -0.81 -6.61 11.08
C SER A 145 0.10 -5.43 10.71
N ASN A 146 1.04 -5.10 11.58
CA ASN A 146 1.96 -3.99 11.36
C ASN A 146 2.94 -4.25 10.21
N LEU A 147 3.21 -5.53 9.91
CA LEU A 147 4.14 -5.93 8.85
C LEU A 147 3.49 -5.99 7.45
N THR A 148 2.17 -5.84 7.32
CA THR A 148 1.49 -6.00 6.02
C THR A 148 1.78 -4.91 4.99
N ASN A 149 2.31 -3.76 5.39
CA ASN A 149 2.78 -2.67 4.53
C ASN A 149 4.26 -2.35 4.74
N LEU A 150 4.99 -3.22 5.44
CA LEU A 150 6.41 -3.08 5.63
C LEU A 150 7.14 -3.88 4.55
N PHE A 151 7.64 -3.19 3.55
CA PHE A 151 8.26 -3.78 2.37
C PHE A 151 9.71 -4.18 2.63
N MET A 152 10.14 -5.30 2.05
CA MET A 152 11.52 -5.75 2.15
C MET A 152 12.37 -5.12 1.03
N MET A 153 13.55 -4.66 1.38
CA MET A 153 14.52 -4.00 0.51
C MET A 153 15.82 -4.78 0.48
N ASP A 154 16.41 -4.90 -0.69
CA ASP A 154 17.72 -5.51 -0.89
C ASP A 154 18.83 -4.68 -0.20
N SER A 155 19.49 -5.26 0.77
CA SER A 155 20.56 -4.63 1.55
C SER A 155 21.78 -4.31 0.68
N GLY A 156 22.14 -5.20 -0.22
CA GLY A 156 23.27 -5.02 -1.14
C GLY A 156 23.00 -3.93 -2.18
N TRP A 157 21.77 -3.87 -2.71
CA TRP A 157 21.36 -2.80 -3.61
C TRP A 157 21.36 -1.44 -2.90
N ALA A 158 20.88 -1.40 -1.66
CA ALA A 158 20.86 -0.19 -0.85
C ALA A 158 22.26 0.35 -0.58
N GLU A 159 23.21 -0.52 -0.25
CA GLU A 159 24.63 -0.17 -0.09
C GLU A 159 25.26 0.32 -1.39
N ALA A 160 25.08 -0.40 -2.48
CA ALA A 160 25.64 -0.09 -3.78
C ALA A 160 25.18 1.27 -4.34
N ASN A 161 23.97 1.71 -3.96
CA ASN A 161 23.37 2.95 -4.46
C ASN A 161 23.34 4.09 -3.40
N GLY A 162 23.96 3.88 -2.23
CA GLY A 162 24.08 4.90 -1.19
C GLY A 162 22.75 5.26 -0.52
N VAL A 163 21.81 4.33 -0.44
CA VAL A 163 20.46 4.52 0.11
C VAL A 163 20.18 3.64 1.35
N VAL A 164 21.22 3.35 2.11
CA VAL A 164 21.12 2.63 3.40
C VAL A 164 20.25 3.44 4.39
N GLN A 165 20.38 4.77 4.37
CA GLN A 165 19.51 5.64 5.16
C GLN A 165 18.18 5.88 4.46
N VAL A 166 17.10 6.02 5.23
CA VAL A 166 15.78 6.40 4.71
C VAL A 166 15.82 7.85 4.25
N GLN A 167 15.20 8.10 3.10
CA GLN A 167 15.06 9.45 2.53
C GLN A 167 14.30 10.38 3.50
N ASP A 168 14.84 11.56 3.77
CA ASP A 168 14.14 12.65 4.45
C ASP A 168 13.26 13.42 3.45
N VAL A 169 12.04 12.91 3.23
CA VAL A 169 11.08 13.55 2.31
C VAL A 169 10.59 14.88 2.87
N GLU A 170 10.39 15.00 4.18
CA GLU A 170 9.93 16.24 4.82
C GLU A 170 11.00 17.34 4.75
N GLY A 171 12.28 16.99 4.87
CA GLY A 171 13.42 17.88 4.67
C GLY A 171 13.69 18.20 3.21
N GLY A 172 12.96 17.60 2.27
CA GLY A 172 13.12 17.83 0.83
C GLY A 172 14.34 17.13 0.21
N GLU A 173 14.84 16.07 0.86
CA GLU A 173 15.94 15.28 0.34
C GLU A 173 15.49 14.53 -0.93
N THR A 174 16.41 14.38 -1.88
CA THR A 174 16.24 13.51 -3.04
C THR A 174 17.35 12.46 -3.06
N THR A 175 16.97 11.19 -2.90
CA THR A 175 17.90 10.06 -2.95
C THR A 175 17.74 9.27 -4.24
N PHE A 176 18.66 8.32 -4.50
CA PHE A 176 18.53 7.40 -5.63
C PHE A 176 17.25 6.56 -5.53
N ALA A 177 16.84 6.14 -4.32
CA ALA A 177 15.61 5.37 -4.08
C ALA A 177 14.32 6.17 -4.32
N ALA A 178 14.38 7.51 -4.44
CA ALA A 178 13.19 8.30 -4.74
C ALA A 178 12.57 7.96 -6.12
N THR A 179 13.43 7.60 -7.09
CA THR A 179 13.05 7.34 -8.48
C THR A 179 13.55 6.01 -9.03
N ASN A 180 14.23 5.21 -8.22
CA ASN A 180 14.75 3.89 -8.58
C ASN A 180 14.33 2.86 -7.52
N ALA A 181 14.18 1.62 -7.94
CA ALA A 181 13.69 0.56 -7.08
C ALA A 181 14.23 -0.82 -7.48
N ASN A 182 14.50 -1.66 -6.49
CA ASN A 182 14.85 -3.07 -6.64
C ASN A 182 14.08 -3.88 -5.59
N GLY A 183 12.96 -4.47 -5.97
CA GLY A 183 12.10 -5.25 -5.09
C GLY A 183 11.98 -6.69 -5.54
N THR A 184 11.13 -7.45 -4.88
CA THR A 184 10.80 -8.85 -5.20
C THR A 184 9.47 -8.98 -5.94
N GLY A 185 8.73 -7.88 -6.11
CA GLY A 185 7.35 -7.86 -6.56
C GLY A 185 7.12 -8.29 -7.99
N ALA A 186 5.85 -8.37 -8.35
CA ALA A 186 5.38 -8.86 -9.64
C ALA A 186 5.78 -7.95 -10.82
N TYR A 187 6.10 -6.69 -10.57
CA TYR A 187 6.49 -5.71 -11.60
C TYR A 187 7.80 -5.01 -11.24
N LYS A 188 8.63 -4.80 -12.26
CA LYS A 188 9.91 -4.10 -12.21
C LYS A 188 9.75 -2.67 -12.71
N LEU A 189 10.45 -1.74 -12.08
CA LEU A 189 10.49 -0.35 -12.53
C LEU A 189 11.27 -0.25 -13.87
N VAL A 190 10.64 0.37 -14.87
CA VAL A 190 11.27 0.75 -16.14
C VAL A 190 11.70 2.21 -16.10
N SER A 191 10.80 3.10 -15.70
CA SER A 191 11.09 4.53 -15.61
C SER A 191 10.12 5.22 -14.66
N ARG A 192 10.59 6.29 -14.03
CA ARG A 192 9.77 7.18 -13.22
C ARG A 192 10.13 8.63 -13.48
N GLU A 193 9.11 9.41 -13.78
CA GLU A 193 9.11 10.86 -13.78
C GLU A 193 8.04 11.32 -12.78
N PRO A 194 8.45 11.82 -11.59
CA PRO A 194 7.51 12.19 -10.53
C PRO A 194 6.43 13.15 -11.03
N ASP A 195 5.19 12.94 -10.58
CA ASP A 195 3.98 13.68 -10.97
C ASP A 195 3.61 13.63 -12.46
N VAL A 196 4.36 12.88 -13.27
CA VAL A 196 4.12 12.73 -14.71
C VAL A 196 3.75 11.30 -15.05
N ARG A 197 4.64 10.35 -14.78
CA ARG A 197 4.43 8.96 -15.18
C ARG A 197 5.39 8.00 -14.49
N THR A 198 4.88 6.82 -14.13
CA THR A 198 5.69 5.65 -13.76
C THR A 198 5.37 4.49 -14.68
N VAL A 199 6.37 3.85 -15.25
CA VAL A 199 6.24 2.68 -16.13
C VAL A 199 6.85 1.48 -15.44
N LEU A 200 6.07 0.41 -15.35
CA LEU A 200 6.47 -0.87 -14.79
C LEU A 200 6.33 -1.95 -15.85
N THR A 201 7.20 -2.94 -15.82
CA THR A 201 7.11 -4.16 -16.66
C THR A 201 7.00 -5.39 -15.78
N GLN A 202 6.36 -6.42 -16.29
CA GLN A 202 6.26 -7.72 -15.60
C GLN A 202 7.61 -8.24 -15.18
N ASN A 203 7.70 -8.79 -13.97
CA ASN A 203 8.84 -9.57 -13.49
C ASN A 203 8.68 -11.02 -13.94
N GLU A 204 9.40 -11.42 -14.99
CA GLU A 204 9.33 -12.79 -15.52
C GLU A 204 9.85 -13.85 -14.54
N ASN A 205 10.65 -13.43 -13.55
CA ASN A 205 11.19 -14.28 -12.49
C ASN A 205 10.39 -14.20 -11.19
N TYR A 206 9.19 -13.61 -11.23
CA TYR A 206 8.34 -13.51 -10.04
C TYR A 206 8.01 -14.89 -9.48
N TRP A 207 8.32 -15.11 -8.21
CA TRP A 207 8.11 -16.40 -7.53
C TRP A 207 6.65 -16.87 -7.57
N GLY A 208 5.71 -15.93 -7.59
CA GLY A 208 4.26 -16.20 -7.58
C GLY A 208 3.63 -16.41 -8.96
N ILE A 209 4.37 -16.37 -10.06
CA ILE A 209 3.81 -16.38 -11.44
C ILE A 209 2.96 -17.62 -11.74
N GLY A 210 3.30 -18.76 -11.17
CA GLY A 210 2.51 -20.00 -11.31
C GLY A 210 1.26 -20.06 -10.44
N GLN A 211 1.19 -19.24 -9.40
CA GLN A 211 0.10 -19.13 -8.45
C GLN A 211 -0.80 -17.91 -8.76
N PHE A 212 -0.20 -16.84 -9.22
CA PHE A 212 -0.85 -15.59 -9.60
C PHE A 212 -0.47 -15.25 -11.04
N PRO A 213 -1.19 -15.80 -12.05
CA PRO A 213 -0.88 -15.52 -13.45
C PRO A 213 -1.07 -14.01 -13.72
N LEU A 214 -0.04 -13.40 -14.30
CA LEU A 214 -0.03 -11.98 -14.65
C LEU A 214 -0.41 -11.84 -16.12
N GLU A 215 -1.63 -11.39 -16.41
CA GLU A 215 -2.09 -11.11 -17.77
C GLU A 215 -1.56 -9.76 -18.27
N VAL A 216 -1.43 -8.78 -17.37
CA VAL A 216 -0.84 -7.47 -17.66
C VAL A 216 0.68 -7.57 -17.69
N THR A 217 1.29 -7.19 -18.80
CA THR A 217 2.75 -7.23 -18.99
C THR A 217 3.44 -5.88 -18.77
N GLU A 218 2.68 -4.79 -18.85
CA GLU A 218 3.14 -3.43 -18.63
C GLU A 218 2.09 -2.62 -17.88
N ILE A 219 2.52 -1.81 -16.92
CA ILE A 219 1.66 -0.82 -16.24
C ILE A 219 2.20 0.57 -16.52
N ILE A 220 1.35 1.45 -17.04
CA ILE A 220 1.64 2.87 -17.19
C ILE A 220 0.76 3.62 -16.19
N TYR A 221 1.37 4.04 -15.09
CA TYR A 221 0.71 4.82 -14.05
C TYR A 221 0.87 6.32 -14.32
N THR A 222 -0.25 7.05 -14.38
CA THR A 222 -0.28 8.49 -14.67
C THR A 222 -1.12 9.22 -13.63
N PRO A 223 -0.54 10.14 -12.83
CA PRO A 223 -1.29 10.97 -11.92
C PRO A 223 -2.18 11.97 -12.69
N ILE A 224 -3.49 11.93 -12.45
CA ILE A 224 -4.46 12.89 -13.00
C ILE A 224 -5.27 13.46 -11.83
N GLN A 225 -4.84 14.58 -11.27
CA GLN A 225 -5.43 15.17 -10.07
C GLN A 225 -6.89 15.59 -10.27
N ASN A 226 -7.21 16.22 -11.41
CA ASN A 226 -8.57 16.65 -11.68
C ASN A 226 -9.48 15.46 -11.96
N ALA A 227 -10.52 15.29 -11.12
CA ALA A 227 -11.44 14.16 -11.19
C ALA A 227 -12.22 14.09 -12.51
N ALA A 228 -12.69 15.22 -13.04
CA ALA A 228 -13.43 15.26 -14.29
C ALA A 228 -12.53 14.89 -15.48
N THR A 229 -11.28 15.35 -15.50
CA THR A 229 -10.28 14.97 -16.51
C THR A 229 -9.98 13.48 -16.43
N ARG A 230 -9.81 12.93 -15.21
CA ARG A 230 -9.55 11.49 -15.01
C ARG A 230 -10.70 10.61 -15.51
N VAL A 231 -11.96 10.99 -15.22
CA VAL A 231 -13.15 10.30 -15.77
C VAL A 231 -13.24 10.43 -17.28
N ALA A 232 -12.94 11.62 -17.85
CA ALA A 232 -12.94 11.82 -19.29
C ALA A 232 -11.90 10.94 -19.99
N ALA A 233 -10.69 10.80 -19.43
CA ALA A 233 -9.63 9.93 -19.94
C ALA A 233 -10.07 8.45 -19.97
N LEU A 234 -10.79 7.98 -18.92
CA LEU A 234 -11.37 6.63 -18.93
C LEU A 234 -12.44 6.46 -20.02
N LEU A 235 -13.37 7.40 -20.12
CA LEU A 235 -14.47 7.32 -21.08
C LEU A 235 -14.00 7.43 -22.53
N SER A 236 -12.88 8.10 -22.80
CA SER A 236 -12.26 8.19 -24.13
C SER A 236 -11.36 7.00 -24.48
N GLY A 237 -11.07 6.12 -23.50
CA GLY A 237 -10.13 5.02 -23.69
C GLY A 237 -8.65 5.46 -23.66
N GLU A 238 -8.34 6.66 -23.19
CA GLU A 238 -6.95 7.11 -22.94
C GLU A 238 -6.31 6.34 -21.80
N VAL A 239 -7.10 6.00 -20.77
CA VAL A 239 -6.72 5.10 -19.68
C VAL A 239 -7.72 3.95 -19.55
N ASP A 240 -7.26 2.81 -19.02
CA ASP A 240 -8.05 1.58 -18.86
C ASP A 240 -8.64 1.45 -17.47
N PHE A 241 -7.98 2.04 -16.48
CA PHE A 241 -8.35 1.95 -15.07
C PHE A 241 -8.16 3.28 -14.37
N ILE A 242 -9.15 3.69 -13.58
CA ILE A 242 -9.04 4.87 -12.70
C ILE A 242 -9.36 4.52 -11.25
N GLN A 243 -8.67 5.20 -10.36
CA GLN A 243 -8.88 5.15 -8.91
C GLN A 243 -8.72 6.59 -8.36
N ASP A 244 -9.66 7.16 -7.65
CA ASP A 244 -11.02 6.76 -7.30
C ASP A 244 -12.00 7.31 -8.35
N VAL A 245 -13.13 6.63 -8.55
CA VAL A 245 -14.24 7.18 -9.35
C VAL A 245 -15.05 8.13 -8.47
N PRO A 246 -15.26 9.40 -8.86
CA PRO A 246 -16.13 10.31 -8.11
C PRO A 246 -17.55 9.77 -8.00
N VAL A 247 -18.17 9.87 -6.83
CA VAL A 247 -19.50 9.30 -6.58
C VAL A 247 -20.59 9.83 -7.55
N GLN A 248 -20.45 11.07 -8.02
CA GLN A 248 -21.36 11.66 -9.00
C GLN A 248 -21.23 11.07 -10.41
N ASP A 249 -20.11 10.43 -10.72
CA ASP A 249 -19.83 9.83 -12.04
C ASP A 249 -20.01 8.31 -12.07
N LEU A 250 -20.31 7.66 -10.94
CA LEU A 250 -20.45 6.20 -10.85
C LEU A 250 -21.47 5.65 -11.85
N ASP A 251 -22.67 6.24 -11.91
CA ASP A 251 -23.71 5.81 -12.85
C ASP A 251 -23.31 6.00 -14.32
N ARG A 252 -22.60 7.11 -14.59
CA ARG A 252 -22.11 7.40 -15.95
C ARG A 252 -21.10 6.36 -16.40
N VAL A 253 -20.16 6.02 -15.54
CA VAL A 253 -19.13 4.99 -15.83
C VAL A 253 -19.78 3.62 -15.93
N ALA A 254 -20.65 3.26 -14.97
CA ALA A 254 -21.33 1.95 -14.95
C ALA A 254 -22.24 1.69 -16.16
N ASN A 255 -22.81 2.76 -16.77
CA ASN A 255 -23.67 2.65 -17.95
C ASN A 255 -22.91 2.84 -19.28
N THR A 256 -21.57 2.91 -19.25
CA THR A 256 -20.74 3.00 -20.46
C THR A 256 -20.33 1.58 -20.88
N ASP A 257 -20.61 1.24 -22.15
CA ASP A 257 -20.26 -0.07 -22.69
C ASP A 257 -18.76 -0.37 -22.55
N GLY A 258 -18.43 -1.56 -22.10
CA GLY A 258 -17.06 -2.03 -21.91
C GLY A 258 -16.40 -1.58 -20.60
N LEU A 259 -17.07 -0.79 -19.76
CA LEU A 259 -16.58 -0.39 -18.43
C LEU A 259 -17.35 -1.10 -17.31
N ILE A 260 -16.65 -1.32 -16.21
CA ILE A 260 -17.22 -1.85 -14.96
C ILE A 260 -16.82 -0.98 -13.79
N VAL A 261 -17.71 -0.81 -12.82
CA VAL A 261 -17.40 -0.19 -11.54
C VAL A 261 -17.25 -1.28 -10.50
N LYS A 262 -16.11 -1.29 -9.80
CA LYS A 262 -15.86 -2.13 -8.64
C LYS A 262 -15.86 -1.26 -7.39
N THR A 263 -16.55 -1.71 -6.36
CA THR A 263 -16.60 -1.02 -5.05
C THR A 263 -16.09 -1.96 -3.97
N ALA A 264 -15.36 -1.41 -3.02
CA ALA A 264 -14.91 -2.14 -1.84
C ALA A 264 -14.99 -1.22 -0.62
N PRO A 265 -15.24 -1.77 0.58
CA PRO A 265 -15.19 -1.00 1.81
C PRO A 265 -13.76 -0.52 2.08
N GLN A 266 -13.62 0.66 2.66
CA GLN A 266 -12.35 1.25 3.08
C GLN A 266 -12.32 1.43 4.60
N ASN A 267 -11.17 1.19 5.20
CA ASN A 267 -10.90 1.54 6.59
C ASN A 267 -10.56 3.04 6.71
N ARG A 268 -11.51 3.89 6.32
CA ARG A 268 -11.33 5.35 6.33
C ARG A 268 -12.55 6.05 6.91
N VAL A 269 -12.30 6.93 7.87
CA VAL A 269 -13.33 7.81 8.45
C VAL A 269 -12.99 9.25 8.12
N ILE A 270 -13.96 10.01 7.61
CA ILE A 270 -13.86 11.46 7.41
C ILE A 270 -14.43 12.15 8.63
N PHE A 271 -13.64 12.98 9.27
CA PHE A 271 -14.03 13.66 10.51
C PHE A 271 -13.45 15.07 10.61
N PHE A 272 -14.01 15.89 11.47
CA PHE A 272 -13.41 17.15 11.89
C PHE A 272 -12.57 16.94 13.15
N GLY A 273 -11.25 17.10 13.03
CA GLY A 273 -10.36 17.15 14.18
C GLY A 273 -10.49 18.50 14.89
N MET A 274 -10.68 18.47 16.21
CA MET A 274 -10.86 19.68 17.02
C MET A 274 -9.68 19.81 18.00
N ASN A 275 -8.88 20.89 17.87
CA ASN A 275 -7.83 21.18 18.82
C ASN A 275 -8.42 21.74 20.12
N MET A 276 -8.58 20.88 21.12
CA MET A 276 -9.14 21.24 22.42
C MET A 276 -8.08 21.74 23.42
N GLY A 277 -6.80 21.45 23.16
CA GLY A 277 -5.71 21.74 24.09
C GLY A 277 -5.07 23.11 23.89
N ALA A 278 -5.30 23.78 22.77
CA ALA A 278 -4.81 25.11 22.54
C ALA A 278 -5.55 26.13 23.42
N ALA A 279 -4.83 27.10 23.97
CA ALA A 279 -5.46 28.20 24.74
C ALA A 279 -6.25 29.13 23.82
N ASP A 280 -5.80 29.25 22.57
CA ASP A 280 -6.39 30.07 21.53
C ASP A 280 -6.29 29.33 20.18
N ILE A 281 -7.19 29.59 19.25
CA ILE A 281 -7.20 28.97 17.92
C ILE A 281 -6.72 29.98 16.90
N ALA A 282 -5.67 29.62 16.15
CA ALA A 282 -5.18 30.46 15.08
C ALA A 282 -6.27 30.70 14.01
N ASN A 283 -6.40 31.96 13.59
CA ASN A 283 -7.34 32.39 12.55
C ASN A 283 -8.84 32.29 12.90
N ASP A 284 -9.18 32.25 14.17
CA ASP A 284 -10.56 32.39 14.60
C ASP A 284 -10.97 33.88 14.76
N ASN A 285 -12.23 34.12 15.13
CA ASN A 285 -12.80 35.43 15.42
C ASN A 285 -13.30 35.55 16.87
N VAL A 286 -12.81 34.69 17.77
CA VAL A 286 -13.18 34.66 19.19
C VAL A 286 -11.96 35.01 20.02
N ASP A 287 -11.81 36.30 20.34
CA ASP A 287 -10.64 36.81 21.08
C ASP A 287 -10.46 36.10 22.44
N GLY A 288 -9.27 35.53 22.63
CA GLY A 288 -8.74 35.08 23.90
C GLY A 288 -9.43 33.86 24.53
N ALA A 289 -10.14 33.04 23.73
CA ALA A 289 -10.75 31.80 24.20
C ALA A 289 -10.82 30.74 23.10
N ASN A 290 -10.53 29.48 23.46
CA ASN A 290 -10.76 28.36 22.57
C ASN A 290 -12.20 27.81 22.76
N PRO A 291 -13.16 28.11 21.86
CA PRO A 291 -14.52 27.64 21.99
C PRO A 291 -14.62 26.11 21.86
N LEU A 292 -13.66 25.44 21.21
CA LEU A 292 -13.64 23.98 21.07
C LEU A 292 -13.24 23.26 22.37
N ALA A 293 -12.70 23.96 23.36
CA ALA A 293 -12.48 23.41 24.70
C ALA A 293 -13.79 23.12 25.43
N ASP A 294 -14.90 23.84 25.12
CA ASP A 294 -16.22 23.61 25.71
C ASP A 294 -16.92 22.43 25.02
N VAL A 295 -17.24 21.40 25.81
CA VAL A 295 -17.93 20.20 25.32
C VAL A 295 -19.31 20.51 24.70
N ARG A 296 -19.98 21.60 25.18
CA ARG A 296 -21.29 22.00 24.64
C ARG A 296 -21.18 22.49 23.21
N VAL A 297 -20.09 23.19 22.87
CA VAL A 297 -19.79 23.64 21.50
C VAL A 297 -19.56 22.44 20.61
N ARG A 298 -18.70 21.50 21.02
CA ARG A 298 -18.42 20.28 20.24
C ARG A 298 -19.68 19.45 20.02
N ARG A 299 -20.55 19.32 21.05
CA ARG A 299 -21.86 18.66 20.91
C ARG A 299 -22.77 19.36 19.91
N ALA A 300 -22.87 20.69 19.99
CA ALA A 300 -23.67 21.47 19.04
C ALA A 300 -23.20 21.28 17.61
N MET A 301 -21.87 21.31 17.35
CA MET A 301 -21.28 21.05 16.04
C MET A 301 -21.60 19.63 15.56
N ASN A 302 -21.46 18.63 16.43
CA ASN A 302 -21.77 17.24 16.09
C ASN A 302 -23.26 17.04 15.74
N MET A 303 -24.18 17.69 16.48
CA MET A 303 -25.62 17.63 16.25
C MET A 303 -26.05 18.39 14.98
N ALA A 304 -25.30 19.40 14.55
CA ALA A 304 -25.54 20.15 13.32
C ALA A 304 -25.28 19.38 12.04
N ILE A 305 -24.49 18.28 12.10
CA ILE A 305 -24.12 17.47 10.93
C ILE A 305 -25.18 16.40 10.70
N ASN A 306 -25.93 16.55 9.62
CA ASN A 306 -26.88 15.51 9.19
C ASN A 306 -26.15 14.44 8.37
N ARG A 307 -25.66 13.39 9.05
CA ARG A 307 -24.87 12.30 8.44
C ARG A 307 -25.69 11.48 7.44
N ASP A 308 -26.98 11.27 7.72
CA ASP A 308 -27.87 10.53 6.82
C ASP A 308 -28.09 11.29 5.52
N ALA A 309 -28.25 12.60 5.57
CA ALA A 309 -28.35 13.43 4.37
C ALA A 309 -27.03 13.42 3.57
N ILE A 310 -25.88 13.45 4.24
CA ILE A 310 -24.57 13.30 3.57
C ILE A 310 -24.50 11.94 2.88
N GLN A 311 -24.82 10.85 3.56
CA GLN A 311 -24.82 9.50 2.99
C GLN A 311 -25.72 9.42 1.74
N GLN A 312 -26.98 9.84 1.85
CA GLN A 312 -27.96 9.65 0.79
C GLN A 312 -27.76 10.61 -0.39
N VAL A 313 -27.51 11.90 -0.11
CA VAL A 313 -27.53 12.95 -1.13
C VAL A 313 -26.12 13.22 -1.67
N VAL A 314 -25.13 13.38 -0.80
CA VAL A 314 -23.76 13.73 -1.22
C VAL A 314 -23.01 12.51 -1.66
N MET A 315 -23.05 11.45 -0.86
CA MET A 315 -22.29 10.22 -1.12
C MET A 315 -23.06 9.17 -1.92
N ARG A 316 -24.33 9.43 -2.25
CA ARG A 316 -25.17 8.53 -3.06
C ARG A 316 -25.18 7.08 -2.55
N GLY A 317 -25.18 6.90 -1.25
CA GLY A 317 -25.13 5.59 -0.61
C GLY A 317 -23.74 4.94 -0.53
N GLN A 318 -22.68 5.62 -1.01
CA GLN A 318 -21.30 5.09 -1.02
C GLN A 318 -20.52 5.36 0.29
N SER A 319 -21.22 5.66 1.36
CA SER A 319 -20.66 5.81 2.69
C SER A 319 -21.66 5.33 3.73
N GLN A 320 -21.24 5.22 4.98
CA GLN A 320 -22.14 5.04 6.12
C GLN A 320 -21.83 6.08 7.20
N PRO A 321 -22.85 6.52 7.98
CA PRO A 321 -22.61 7.35 9.15
C PRO A 321 -21.63 6.66 10.09
N ALA A 322 -20.73 7.43 10.71
CA ALA A 322 -19.79 6.93 11.70
C ALA A 322 -19.96 7.71 13.02
N GLY A 323 -20.08 6.99 14.13
CA GLY A 323 -20.12 7.54 15.47
C GLY A 323 -18.75 7.61 16.12
N MET A 324 -17.78 6.84 15.60
CA MET A 324 -16.42 6.80 16.11
C MET A 324 -15.38 6.85 14.98
N ILE A 325 -14.11 7.04 15.35
CA ILE A 325 -12.99 7.17 14.39
C ILE A 325 -12.55 5.82 13.79
N ALA A 326 -12.89 4.69 14.44
CA ALA A 326 -12.58 3.35 13.94
C ALA A 326 -13.75 2.84 13.08
N PRO A 327 -13.51 2.47 11.81
CA PRO A 327 -14.55 1.91 10.95
C PRO A 327 -14.87 0.44 11.29
N PRO A 328 -15.98 -0.12 10.76
CA PRO A 328 -16.47 -1.47 11.09
C PRO A 328 -15.52 -2.63 10.84
N PHE A 329 -14.50 -2.44 9.99
CA PHE A 329 -13.53 -3.50 9.65
C PHE A 329 -12.30 -3.49 10.57
N VAL A 330 -12.22 -2.58 11.53
CA VAL A 330 -11.14 -2.54 12.52
C VAL A 330 -11.46 -3.48 13.67
N ASN A 331 -10.50 -4.31 14.05
CA ASN A 331 -10.66 -5.23 15.17
C ASN A 331 -11.05 -4.48 16.45
N GLY A 332 -12.07 -5.01 17.14
CA GLY A 332 -12.61 -4.39 18.35
C GLY A 332 -13.75 -3.40 18.12
N TRP A 333 -14.09 -3.09 16.86
CA TRP A 333 -15.31 -2.33 16.56
C TRP A 333 -16.56 -3.16 16.87
N THR A 334 -17.55 -2.51 17.43
CA THR A 334 -18.92 -3.08 17.60
C THR A 334 -19.95 -2.02 17.24
N ALA A 335 -21.13 -2.45 16.77
CA ALA A 335 -22.22 -1.55 16.42
C ALA A 335 -22.78 -0.75 17.63
N GLU A 336 -22.46 -1.17 18.86
CA GLU A 336 -22.84 -0.44 20.07
C GLU A 336 -21.94 0.77 20.34
N MET A 337 -20.74 0.77 19.73
CA MET A 337 -19.74 1.84 19.87
C MET A 337 -19.92 2.95 18.83
N ASP A 338 -20.69 2.69 17.77
CA ASP A 338 -20.86 3.55 16.59
C ASP A 338 -22.10 4.47 16.61
#